data_169c1313369c7e08d7d6f180d7ec134b
#
_entry.id   169c1313369c7e08d7d6f180d7ec134b
#
_cell.length_a   1.000
_cell.length_b   1.000
_cell.length_c   1.000
_cell.angle_alpha   90.00
_cell.angle_beta   90.00
_cell.angle_gamma   90.00
#
_symmetry.space_group_name_H-M   'P 1'
#
loop_
_entity.id
_entity.type
_entity.pdbx_description
1 polymer ?
#
loop_
_entity_poly.entity_id
_entity_poly.type
_entity_poly.pdbx_seq_one_letter_code
_entity_poly.pdbx_strand_id
1 'polypeptide(L)'
;MKSIIFIIQVALLLAVMPKTQAQEKQTQKLHVIIIGAHPDDPDEVGGTAYKWAQLGYDVLMVSLTNGDAGHQSIPAEKLAKIRREEARKAGEVIGVRYITLDNHDGQLMPTYENRLQVIKLIREQKADIVIFPRPYDYHPDHRYTGVLVLDAAYMVTVPTILPEVPFLKKNPMFLFMSDGFIHPEPFKADVAIDIDDVIEKKMDMYHQHPSQMYEWLPFNQGILDQVPASDADRRKWLGETRKGGSDATPFRDKLIEIYGPERGAKIKYCEAFEDSGYGAKLTKENLNYYFPFIKK
;
A
#
# COMPACT_ATOMS: atom_id res chain seq x y z
N MET A 1 -73.97 42.45 -42.27
CA MET A 1 -72.95 41.50 -42.75
C MET A 1 -71.80 41.58 -41.79
N LYS A 2 -71.67 40.59 -40.89
CA LYS A 2 -70.57 40.52 -39.83
C LYS A 2 -69.64 39.44 -40.25
N SER A 3 -68.35 39.81 -40.56
CA SER A 3 -67.29 38.88 -40.88
C SER A 3 -66.67 38.40 -39.59
N ILE A 4 -66.64 37.09 -39.38
CA ILE A 4 -66.00 36.42 -38.28
C ILE A 4 -64.59 36.00 -38.74
N ILE A 5 -63.59 36.55 -38.14
CA ILE A 5 -62.14 36.15 -38.32
C ILE A 5 -61.85 35.04 -37.36
N PHE A 6 -61.51 33.86 -37.89
CA PHE A 6 -61.01 32.69 -37.11
C PHE A 6 -59.50 32.82 -36.97
N ILE A 7 -59.04 33.02 -35.75
CA ILE A 7 -57.59 32.98 -35.41
C ILE A 7 -57.26 31.55 -35.00
N ILE A 8 -56.46 30.86 -35.83
CA ILE A 8 -55.93 29.55 -35.53
C ILE A 8 -54.64 29.77 -34.69
N GLN A 9 -54.71 29.47 -33.41
CA GLN A 9 -53.53 29.38 -32.55
C GLN A 9 -52.83 28.03 -32.77
N VAL A 10 -51.64 28.05 -33.39
CA VAL A 10 -50.76 26.90 -33.47
C VAL A 10 -49.95 26.83 -32.16
N ALA A 11 -50.31 25.90 -31.30
CA ALA A 11 -49.53 25.61 -30.10
C ALA A 11 -48.29 24.78 -30.48
N LEU A 12 -47.13 25.42 -30.40
CA LEU A 12 -45.84 24.77 -30.58
C LEU A 12 -45.51 23.97 -29.30
N LEU A 13 -45.75 22.65 -29.29
CA LEU A 13 -45.27 21.74 -28.23
C LEU A 13 -43.75 21.57 -28.36
N LEU A 14 -42.98 22.31 -27.58
CA LEU A 14 -41.58 22.02 -27.36
C LEU A 14 -41.48 20.73 -26.53
N ALA A 15 -41.17 19.64 -27.20
CA ALA A 15 -40.81 18.38 -26.53
C ALA A 15 -39.48 18.59 -25.75
N VAL A 16 -39.60 18.79 -24.44
CA VAL A 16 -38.47 18.75 -23.55
C VAL A 16 -38.01 17.29 -23.42
N MET A 17 -37.03 16.91 -24.24
CA MET A 17 -36.37 15.62 -24.04
C MET A 17 -35.67 15.64 -22.67
N PRO A 18 -35.89 14.64 -21.80
CA PRO A 18 -35.10 14.53 -20.59
C PRO A 18 -33.65 14.28 -21.02
N LYS A 19 -32.74 15.22 -20.68
CA LYS A 19 -31.31 14.94 -20.70
C LYS A 19 -31.08 13.77 -19.78
N THR A 20 -30.83 12.59 -20.32
CA THR A 20 -30.21 11.47 -19.60
C THR A 20 -28.90 12.00 -19.08
N GLN A 21 -28.87 12.41 -17.81
CA GLN A 21 -27.63 12.55 -17.05
C GLN A 21 -27.04 11.14 -17.02
N ALA A 22 -26.14 10.86 -17.95
CA ALA A 22 -25.11 9.87 -17.71
C ALA A 22 -24.34 10.39 -16.49
N GLN A 23 -24.76 9.92 -15.30
CA GLN A 23 -24.08 10.15 -14.07
C GLN A 23 -22.73 9.44 -14.26
N GLU A 24 -21.68 10.19 -14.63
CA GLU A 24 -20.31 9.72 -14.46
C GLU A 24 -20.26 9.20 -13.05
N LYS A 25 -20.16 7.88 -12.89
CA LYS A 25 -19.81 7.26 -11.63
C LYS A 25 -18.45 7.82 -11.31
N GLN A 26 -18.42 8.93 -10.57
CA GLN A 26 -17.21 9.43 -9.95
C GLN A 26 -16.71 8.27 -9.12
N THR A 27 -15.68 7.58 -9.63
CA THR A 27 -15.07 6.45 -8.92
C THR A 27 -14.58 7.00 -7.60
N GLN A 28 -15.22 6.56 -6.53
CA GLN A 28 -14.86 7.00 -5.17
C GLN A 28 -13.37 6.70 -4.99
N LYS A 29 -12.59 7.75 -4.72
CA LYS A 29 -11.17 7.60 -4.43
C LYS A 29 -11.02 6.83 -3.14
N LEU A 30 -10.21 5.77 -3.15
CA LEU A 30 -9.97 4.94 -1.99
C LEU A 30 -8.89 5.56 -1.11
N HIS A 31 -8.99 5.26 0.17
CA HIS A 31 -8.00 5.54 1.18
C HIS A 31 -7.24 4.24 1.50
N VAL A 32 -5.95 4.24 1.25
CA VAL A 32 -5.08 3.09 1.45
C VAL A 32 -4.10 3.39 2.58
N ILE A 33 -3.92 2.46 3.50
CA ILE A 33 -2.85 2.52 4.50
C ILE A 33 -1.97 1.27 4.37
N ILE A 34 -0.66 1.48 4.29
CA ILE A 34 0.36 0.44 4.22
C ILE A 34 1.19 0.53 5.49
N ILE A 35 1.15 -0.50 6.30
CA ILE A 35 1.76 -0.52 7.64
C ILE A 35 2.90 -1.53 7.65
N GLY A 36 4.13 -1.06 7.82
CA GLY A 36 5.32 -1.85 8.07
C GLY A 36 5.81 -1.70 9.51
N ALA A 37 6.80 -2.47 9.90
CA ALA A 37 7.47 -2.37 11.19
C ALA A 37 8.52 -1.26 11.18
N HIS A 38 9.38 -1.23 10.15
CA HIS A 38 10.51 -0.30 10.04
C HIS A 38 10.36 0.69 8.88
N PRO A 39 11.15 1.80 8.87
CA PRO A 39 11.08 2.82 7.82
C PRO A 39 11.68 2.38 6.47
N ASP A 40 11.22 1.32 5.88
CA ASP A 40 11.51 0.80 4.53
C ASP A 40 10.57 -0.37 4.18
N ASP A 41 9.94 -1.00 5.20
CA ASP A 41 9.03 -2.12 4.94
C ASP A 41 7.82 -1.76 4.05
N PRO A 42 7.15 -0.60 4.22
CA PRO A 42 6.05 -0.21 3.32
C PRO A 42 6.45 -0.08 1.85
N ASP A 43 7.74 0.14 1.56
CA ASP A 43 8.29 0.24 0.20
C ASP A 43 8.22 -1.09 -0.56
N GLU A 44 8.06 -2.22 0.15
CA GLU A 44 7.80 -3.53 -0.47
C GLU A 44 6.51 -3.52 -1.32
N VAL A 45 5.61 -2.58 -1.07
CA VAL A 45 4.36 -2.36 -1.81
C VAL A 45 4.42 -1.08 -2.67
N GLY A 46 5.63 -0.52 -2.87
CA GLY A 46 5.87 0.78 -3.49
C GLY A 46 5.35 0.91 -4.92
N GLY A 47 5.41 -0.15 -5.72
CA GLY A 47 4.91 -0.15 -7.09
C GLY A 47 3.38 -0.03 -7.15
N THR A 48 2.68 -0.81 -6.34
CA THR A 48 1.21 -0.77 -6.23
C THR A 48 0.75 0.54 -5.58
N ALA A 49 1.45 1.03 -4.56
CA ALA A 49 1.20 2.32 -3.92
C ALA A 49 1.29 3.48 -4.94
N TYR A 50 2.32 3.47 -5.79
CA TYR A 50 2.47 4.45 -6.85
C TYR A 50 1.31 4.39 -7.86
N LYS A 51 0.86 3.19 -8.26
CA LYS A 51 -0.30 3.03 -9.15
C LYS A 51 -1.57 3.63 -8.55
N TRP A 52 -1.84 3.45 -7.25
CA TRP A 52 -2.95 4.12 -6.57
C TRP A 52 -2.78 5.64 -6.52
N ALA A 53 -1.57 6.12 -6.18
CA ALA A 53 -1.27 7.55 -6.14
C ALA A 53 -1.49 8.23 -7.51
N GLN A 54 -1.10 7.58 -8.62
CA GLN A 54 -1.34 8.06 -9.99
C GLN A 54 -2.84 8.22 -10.31
N LEU A 55 -3.72 7.45 -9.68
CA LEU A 55 -5.17 7.58 -9.78
C LEU A 55 -5.74 8.64 -8.81
N GLY A 56 -4.87 9.27 -8.03
CA GLY A 56 -5.23 10.27 -7.02
C GLY A 56 -5.90 9.68 -5.79
N TYR A 57 -5.64 8.42 -5.45
CA TYR A 57 -6.05 7.82 -4.19
C TYR A 57 -5.21 8.38 -3.05
N ASP A 58 -5.79 8.42 -1.85
CA ASP A 58 -5.07 8.86 -0.66
C ASP A 58 -4.31 7.67 -0.05
N VAL A 59 -3.00 7.62 -0.29
CA VAL A 59 -2.13 6.56 0.20
C VAL A 59 -1.28 7.08 1.36
N LEU A 60 -1.30 6.36 2.48
CA LEU A 60 -0.46 6.59 3.64
C LEU A 60 0.42 5.36 3.88
N MET A 61 1.73 5.56 3.90
CA MET A 61 2.71 4.60 4.39
C MET A 61 3.06 4.89 5.85
N VAL A 62 3.20 3.85 6.65
CA VAL A 62 3.47 3.96 8.09
C VAL A 62 4.50 2.90 8.50
N SER A 63 5.55 3.30 9.21
CA SER A 63 6.34 2.39 10.02
C SER A 63 5.96 2.52 11.49
N LEU A 64 5.72 1.39 12.17
CA LEU A 64 5.35 1.39 13.59
C LEU A 64 6.54 1.66 14.50
N THR A 65 7.79 1.41 14.06
CA THR A 65 9.00 1.74 14.77
C THR A 65 9.83 2.81 14.04
N ASN A 66 10.76 3.41 14.74
CA ASN A 66 11.63 4.47 14.22
C ASN A 66 12.93 3.96 13.59
N GLY A 67 13.18 2.64 13.62
CA GLY A 67 14.36 2.00 13.02
C GLY A 67 15.69 2.30 13.72
N ASP A 68 15.68 2.72 14.99
CA ASP A 68 16.82 3.27 15.71
C ASP A 68 17.87 2.23 16.16
N ALA A 69 17.58 0.92 16.00
CA ALA A 69 18.55 -0.15 16.31
C ALA A 69 19.20 -0.77 15.05
N GLY A 70 18.73 -0.44 13.86
CA GLY A 70 19.19 -1.04 12.61
C GLY A 70 20.42 -0.37 11.99
N HIS A 71 21.56 -0.22 12.74
CA HIS A 71 22.81 0.28 12.16
C HIS A 71 24.02 -0.08 13.03
N GLN A 72 25.15 -0.40 12.37
CA GLN A 72 26.38 -0.86 13.03
C GLN A 72 27.15 0.21 13.80
N SER A 73 26.92 1.51 13.54
CA SER A 73 27.77 2.58 14.11
C SER A 73 27.03 3.90 14.42
N ILE A 74 25.85 4.14 13.87
CA ILE A 74 25.10 5.37 14.13
C ILE A 74 24.34 5.22 15.45
N PRO A 75 24.48 6.17 16.41
CA PRO A 75 23.69 6.14 17.64
C PRO A 75 22.19 6.21 17.41
N ALA A 76 21.39 5.50 18.21
CA ALA A 76 19.95 5.32 18.08
C ALA A 76 19.17 6.62 17.82
N GLU A 77 19.36 7.65 18.67
CA GLU A 77 18.65 8.94 18.52
C GLU A 77 18.94 9.63 17.17
N LYS A 78 20.19 9.54 16.71
CA LYS A 78 20.57 10.09 15.41
C LYS A 78 19.99 9.27 14.26
N LEU A 79 20.04 7.94 14.39
CA LEU A 79 19.52 7.02 13.38
C LEU A 79 18.00 7.20 13.19
N ALA A 80 17.23 7.30 14.28
CA ALA A 80 15.78 7.55 14.20
C ALA A 80 15.44 8.81 13.38
N LYS A 81 16.21 9.90 13.55
CA LYS A 81 16.02 11.14 12.79
C LYS A 81 16.34 10.93 11.30
N ILE A 82 17.42 10.22 11.00
CA ILE A 82 17.84 9.91 9.62
C ILE A 82 16.74 9.07 8.94
N ARG A 83 16.34 7.96 9.56
CA ARG A 83 15.35 7.03 9.00
C ARG A 83 13.99 7.66 8.77
N ARG A 84 13.55 8.54 9.66
CA ARG A 84 12.31 9.31 9.47
C ARG A 84 12.36 10.19 8.23
N GLU A 85 13.50 10.86 8.01
CA GLU A 85 13.70 11.73 6.83
C GLU A 85 13.84 10.91 5.55
N GLU A 86 14.50 9.75 5.60
CA GLU A 86 14.61 8.81 4.49
C GLU A 86 13.22 8.30 4.06
N ALA A 87 12.41 7.82 5.00
CA ALA A 87 11.04 7.37 4.75
C ALA A 87 10.17 8.50 4.14
N ARG A 88 10.26 9.72 4.70
CA ARG A 88 9.55 10.88 4.15
C ARG A 88 9.91 11.13 2.68
N LYS A 89 11.21 11.09 2.34
CA LYS A 89 11.70 11.25 0.96
C LYS A 89 11.24 10.11 0.05
N ALA A 90 11.25 8.87 0.54
CA ALA A 90 10.73 7.72 -0.21
C ALA A 90 9.26 7.92 -0.58
N GLY A 91 8.44 8.40 0.36
CA GLY A 91 7.04 8.76 0.07
C GLY A 91 6.91 9.85 -0.99
N GLU A 92 7.77 10.88 -0.95
CA GLU A 92 7.76 11.97 -1.93
C GLU A 92 8.06 11.49 -3.37
N VAL A 93 8.91 10.47 -3.54
CA VAL A 93 9.23 9.89 -4.86
C VAL A 93 7.98 9.45 -5.62
N ILE A 94 6.98 8.93 -4.90
CA ILE A 94 5.74 8.42 -5.48
C ILE A 94 4.52 9.29 -5.16
N GLY A 95 4.72 10.43 -4.48
CA GLY A 95 3.68 11.39 -4.17
C GLY A 95 2.70 10.94 -3.07
N VAL A 96 3.17 10.17 -2.10
CA VAL A 96 2.36 9.69 -0.96
C VAL A 96 2.90 10.22 0.37
N ARG A 97 2.06 10.21 1.39
CA ARG A 97 2.50 10.50 2.76
C ARG A 97 3.19 9.27 3.33
N TYR A 98 4.31 9.49 4.04
CA TYR A 98 5.00 8.45 4.77
C TYR A 98 5.32 8.95 6.18
N ILE A 99 4.83 8.28 7.20
CA ILE A 99 5.05 8.62 8.61
C ILE A 99 5.75 7.49 9.35
N THR A 100 6.57 7.87 10.32
CA THR A 100 7.32 6.96 11.18
C THR A 100 6.93 7.24 12.63
N LEU A 101 6.43 6.23 13.33
CA LEU A 101 6.11 6.33 14.76
C LEU A 101 7.39 6.23 15.60
N ASP A 102 7.28 6.50 16.91
CA ASP A 102 8.41 6.60 17.81
C ASP A 102 8.68 5.32 18.67
N ASN A 103 8.00 4.20 18.38
CA ASN A 103 8.35 2.95 19.03
C ASN A 103 9.81 2.58 18.65
N HIS A 104 10.59 2.10 19.63
CA HIS A 104 11.96 1.68 19.38
C HIS A 104 12.00 0.40 18.53
N ASP A 105 12.96 0.34 17.61
CA ASP A 105 13.28 -0.83 16.80
C ASP A 105 13.75 -1.99 17.71
N GLY A 106 13.22 -3.20 17.46
CA GLY A 106 13.43 -4.40 18.26
C GLY A 106 12.62 -4.46 19.56
N GLN A 107 11.80 -3.43 19.84
CA GLN A 107 11.04 -3.34 21.10
C GLN A 107 9.52 -3.20 20.89
N LEU A 108 9.05 -3.32 19.67
CA LEU A 108 7.61 -3.29 19.41
C LEU A 108 6.91 -4.48 20.06
N MET A 109 5.94 -4.21 20.92
CA MET A 109 5.13 -5.24 21.59
C MET A 109 3.65 -5.06 21.29
N PRO A 110 2.84 -6.11 21.21
CA PRO A 110 1.40 -6.03 20.97
C PRO A 110 0.65 -5.59 22.26
N THR A 111 1.03 -4.44 22.80
CA THR A 111 0.37 -3.85 23.97
C THR A 111 -0.96 -3.22 23.59
N TYR A 112 -1.76 -2.90 24.61
CA TYR A 112 -3.03 -2.20 24.43
C TYR A 112 -2.80 -0.81 23.80
N GLU A 113 -1.79 -0.08 24.26
CA GLU A 113 -1.42 1.25 23.79
C GLU A 113 -1.05 1.22 22.30
N ASN A 114 -0.19 0.28 21.89
CA ASN A 114 0.22 0.12 20.48
C ASN A 114 -0.96 -0.30 19.60
N ARG A 115 -1.88 -1.12 20.12
CA ARG A 115 -3.13 -1.45 19.41
C ARG A 115 -4.00 -0.22 19.21
N LEU A 116 -4.16 0.64 20.22
CA LEU A 116 -4.90 1.90 20.07
C LEU A 116 -4.24 2.84 19.05
N GLN A 117 -2.91 2.89 18.96
CA GLN A 117 -2.21 3.64 17.92
C GLN A 117 -2.59 3.14 16.51
N VAL A 118 -2.58 1.83 16.30
CA VAL A 118 -2.95 1.22 15.00
C VAL A 118 -4.42 1.48 14.67
N ILE A 119 -5.34 1.31 15.63
CA ILE A 119 -6.77 1.65 15.46
C ILE A 119 -6.94 3.12 15.06
N LYS A 120 -6.24 4.02 15.74
CA LYS A 120 -6.26 5.46 15.45
C LYS A 120 -5.83 5.75 14.02
N LEU A 121 -4.68 5.22 13.60
CA LEU A 121 -4.14 5.40 12.24
C LEU A 121 -5.16 4.95 11.17
N ILE A 122 -5.70 3.75 11.30
CA ILE A 122 -6.67 3.19 10.33
C ILE A 122 -7.94 4.05 10.27
N ARG A 123 -8.45 4.52 11.43
CA ARG A 123 -9.63 5.38 11.50
C ARG A 123 -9.39 6.78 10.94
N GLU A 124 -8.28 7.44 11.30
CA GLU A 124 -7.93 8.79 10.81
C GLU A 124 -7.69 8.78 9.30
N GLN A 125 -7.07 7.72 8.78
CA GLN A 125 -6.93 7.52 7.33
C GLN A 125 -8.29 7.23 6.66
N LYS A 126 -9.32 6.83 7.41
CA LYS A 126 -10.61 6.34 6.88
C LYS A 126 -10.40 5.20 5.88
N ALA A 127 -9.49 4.30 6.21
CA ALA A 127 -8.99 3.31 5.29
C ALA A 127 -10.09 2.45 4.66
N ASP A 128 -9.97 2.24 3.35
CA ASP A 128 -10.72 1.24 2.58
C ASP A 128 -9.88 -0.04 2.40
N ILE A 129 -8.54 0.12 2.39
CA ILE A 129 -7.56 -0.97 2.27
C ILE A 129 -6.48 -0.76 3.34
N VAL A 130 -6.14 -1.84 4.04
CA VAL A 130 -5.02 -1.92 4.99
C VAL A 130 -4.08 -3.03 4.50
N ILE A 131 -2.81 -2.70 4.26
CA ILE A 131 -1.77 -3.66 3.85
C ILE A 131 -0.72 -3.73 4.95
N PHE A 132 -0.27 -4.94 5.28
CA PHE A 132 0.62 -5.18 6.42
C PHE A 132 1.31 -6.54 6.32
N PRO A 133 2.39 -6.81 7.10
CA PRO A 133 3.09 -8.09 7.12
C PRO A 133 2.26 -9.18 7.79
N ARG A 134 2.52 -10.45 7.44
CA ARG A 134 1.99 -11.59 8.17
C ARG A 134 2.61 -11.67 9.58
N PRO A 135 1.90 -12.25 10.58
CA PRO A 135 2.47 -12.47 11.92
C PRO A 135 3.46 -13.65 11.97
N TYR A 136 4.08 -14.00 10.86
CA TYR A 136 4.96 -15.14 10.65
C TYR A 136 6.23 -14.69 9.91
N ASP A 137 7.16 -14.09 10.65
CA ASP A 137 8.33 -13.43 10.08
C ASP A 137 9.55 -13.70 10.97
N TYR A 138 10.78 -13.48 10.44
CA TYR A 138 12.01 -13.60 11.21
C TYR A 138 12.11 -12.51 12.28
N HIS A 139 11.64 -11.29 11.98
CA HIS A 139 11.79 -10.15 12.88
C HIS A 139 10.60 -10.05 13.86
N PRO A 140 10.84 -9.87 15.17
CA PRO A 140 9.75 -9.73 16.13
C PRO A 140 8.82 -8.56 15.82
N ASP A 141 9.37 -7.40 15.42
CA ASP A 141 8.56 -6.21 15.12
C ASP A 141 7.66 -6.42 13.89
N HIS A 142 8.10 -7.17 12.86
CA HIS A 142 7.24 -7.55 11.74
C HIS A 142 6.08 -8.42 12.23
N ARG A 143 6.38 -9.45 13.05
CA ARG A 143 5.33 -10.31 13.61
C ARG A 143 4.33 -9.52 14.44
N TYR A 144 4.83 -8.63 15.31
CA TYR A 144 3.96 -7.84 16.18
C TYR A 144 3.22 -6.74 15.43
N THR A 145 3.76 -6.19 14.35
CA THR A 145 3.00 -5.35 13.41
C THR A 145 1.81 -6.13 12.84
N GLY A 146 2.04 -7.35 12.36
CA GLY A 146 0.98 -8.23 11.87
C GLY A 146 -0.09 -8.50 12.94
N VAL A 147 0.32 -8.86 14.16
CA VAL A 147 -0.58 -9.10 15.29
C VAL A 147 -1.39 -7.84 15.64
N LEU A 148 -0.74 -6.68 15.76
CA LEU A 148 -1.40 -5.43 16.12
C LEU A 148 -2.45 -5.01 15.10
N VAL A 149 -2.19 -5.19 13.79
CA VAL A 149 -3.15 -4.88 12.73
C VAL A 149 -4.31 -5.87 12.73
N LEU A 150 -4.06 -7.18 12.91
CA LEU A 150 -5.11 -8.19 13.03
C LEU A 150 -6.01 -7.92 14.26
N ASP A 151 -5.41 -7.57 15.40
CA ASP A 151 -6.15 -7.20 16.61
C ASP A 151 -7.00 -5.93 16.40
N ALA A 152 -6.54 -4.99 15.57
CA ALA A 152 -7.27 -3.77 15.24
C ALA A 152 -8.42 -4.01 14.27
N ALA A 153 -8.37 -5.05 13.44
CA ALA A 153 -9.27 -5.24 12.29
C ALA A 153 -10.77 -5.26 12.65
N TYR A 154 -11.16 -5.88 13.77
CA TYR A 154 -12.53 -5.78 14.27
C TYR A 154 -12.77 -4.44 14.99
N MET A 155 -11.78 -3.99 15.79
CA MET A 155 -11.94 -2.85 16.73
C MET A 155 -12.10 -1.50 16.01
N VAL A 156 -11.65 -1.36 14.77
CA VAL A 156 -11.82 -0.09 14.02
C VAL A 156 -13.28 0.28 13.78
N THR A 157 -14.21 -0.67 13.88
CA THR A 157 -15.65 -0.45 13.73
C THR A 157 -16.41 -0.35 15.06
N VAL A 158 -15.73 -0.54 16.20
CA VAL A 158 -16.37 -0.56 17.53
C VAL A 158 -16.42 0.85 18.14
N PRO A 159 -17.61 1.47 18.31
CA PRO A 159 -17.72 2.89 18.72
C PRO A 159 -17.11 3.23 20.09
N THR A 160 -17.13 2.25 21.02
CA THR A 160 -16.66 2.45 22.40
C THR A 160 -15.16 2.27 22.59
N ILE A 161 -14.47 1.77 21.58
CA ILE A 161 -13.01 1.70 21.55
C ILE A 161 -12.50 3.01 20.95
N LEU A 162 -11.61 3.72 21.66
CA LEU A 162 -11.05 5.02 21.24
C LEU A 162 -12.16 6.01 20.79
N PRO A 163 -13.12 6.36 21.68
CA PRO A 163 -14.33 7.10 21.30
C PRO A 163 -14.08 8.52 20.79
N GLU A 164 -12.90 9.09 21.07
CA GLU A 164 -12.45 10.39 20.58
C GLU A 164 -12.09 10.38 19.07
N VAL A 165 -11.89 9.20 18.46
CA VAL A 165 -11.64 9.06 17.03
C VAL A 165 -12.82 8.35 16.36
N PRO A 166 -13.51 8.98 15.40
CA PRO A 166 -14.68 8.39 14.75
C PRO A 166 -14.42 6.97 14.23
N PHE A 167 -15.28 6.03 14.63
CA PHE A 167 -15.20 4.64 14.16
C PHE A 167 -15.57 4.51 12.68
N LEU A 168 -15.04 3.49 12.03
CA LEU A 168 -15.36 3.18 10.63
C LEU A 168 -16.74 2.50 10.53
N LYS A 169 -17.60 3.01 9.64
CA LYS A 169 -18.93 2.41 9.38
C LYS A 169 -18.85 1.12 8.55
N LYS A 170 -17.78 0.95 7.78
CA LYS A 170 -17.46 -0.24 7.01
C LYS A 170 -16.08 -0.71 7.41
N ASN A 171 -15.92 -2.01 7.56
CA ASN A 171 -14.61 -2.58 7.83
C ASN A 171 -13.77 -2.56 6.54
N PRO A 172 -12.53 -2.06 6.59
CA PRO A 172 -11.60 -2.13 5.45
C PRO A 172 -11.34 -3.55 4.96
N MET A 173 -10.75 -3.66 3.78
CA MET A 173 -10.08 -4.87 3.35
C MET A 173 -8.70 -4.94 4.00
N PHE A 174 -8.37 -6.07 4.63
CA PHE A 174 -7.07 -6.31 5.26
C PHE A 174 -6.30 -7.34 4.44
N LEU A 175 -5.15 -6.92 3.90
CA LEU A 175 -4.32 -7.73 3.02
C LEU A 175 -2.92 -7.88 3.60
N PHE A 176 -2.42 -9.09 3.63
CA PHE A 176 -1.01 -9.33 3.87
C PHE A 176 -0.19 -8.99 2.63
N MET A 177 0.95 -8.33 2.81
CA MET A 177 1.98 -8.23 1.78
C MET A 177 2.75 -9.54 1.66
N SER A 178 3.28 -9.85 0.47
CA SER A 178 3.99 -11.10 0.21
C SER A 178 5.30 -11.19 1.00
N ASP A 179 5.63 -12.41 1.41
CA ASP A 179 6.89 -12.78 2.05
C ASP A 179 7.38 -14.15 1.56
N GLY A 180 8.55 -14.56 2.02
CA GLY A 180 9.17 -15.85 1.68
C GLY A 180 9.10 -16.92 2.77
N PHE A 181 8.32 -16.70 3.85
CA PHE A 181 8.25 -17.64 4.96
C PHE A 181 7.30 -18.79 4.67
N ILE A 182 7.72 -20.01 5.05
CA ILE A 182 6.98 -21.26 4.76
C ILE A 182 6.26 -21.81 6.00
N HIS A 183 6.48 -21.27 7.18
CA HIS A 183 5.85 -21.72 8.42
C HIS A 183 5.00 -20.60 9.03
N PRO A 184 3.77 -20.92 9.58
CA PRO A 184 3.15 -22.27 9.65
C PRO A 184 2.67 -22.75 8.27
N GLU A 185 2.51 -21.87 7.29
CA GLU A 185 2.16 -22.17 5.90
C GLU A 185 2.78 -21.14 4.96
N PRO A 186 3.11 -21.52 3.72
CA PRO A 186 3.64 -20.58 2.73
C PRO A 186 2.60 -19.52 2.37
N PHE A 187 3.10 -18.33 1.98
CA PHE A 187 2.26 -17.25 1.47
C PHE A 187 1.47 -17.70 0.23
N LYS A 188 0.17 -17.39 0.19
CA LYS A 188 -0.72 -17.74 -0.90
C LYS A 188 -1.36 -16.49 -1.51
N ALA A 189 -0.92 -16.11 -2.69
CA ALA A 189 -1.44 -14.93 -3.36
C ALA A 189 -2.94 -15.08 -3.75
N ASP A 190 -3.79 -14.18 -3.25
CA ASP A 190 -5.15 -13.98 -3.75
C ASP A 190 -5.19 -12.99 -4.92
N VAL A 191 -4.25 -12.04 -4.93
CA VAL A 191 -4.02 -11.11 -6.04
C VAL A 191 -2.53 -10.87 -6.24
N ALA A 192 -2.10 -10.72 -7.49
CA ALA A 192 -0.75 -10.30 -7.87
C ALA A 192 -0.84 -9.16 -8.88
N ILE A 193 -0.13 -8.08 -8.62
CA ILE A 193 -0.17 -6.84 -9.38
C ILE A 193 1.08 -6.71 -10.24
N ASP A 194 0.88 -6.59 -11.54
CA ASP A 194 1.93 -6.24 -12.51
C ASP A 194 2.50 -4.85 -12.18
N ILE A 195 3.81 -4.79 -11.91
CA ILE A 195 4.56 -3.56 -11.64
C ILE A 195 5.72 -3.34 -12.61
N ASP A 196 5.76 -4.04 -13.75
CA ASP A 196 6.84 -3.91 -14.74
C ASP A 196 7.06 -2.45 -15.16
N ASP A 197 5.97 -1.70 -15.35
CA ASP A 197 5.98 -0.30 -15.78
C ASP A 197 6.40 0.69 -14.69
N VAL A 198 6.42 0.25 -13.42
CA VAL A 198 6.70 1.12 -12.26
C VAL A 198 7.82 0.59 -11.36
N ILE A 199 8.49 -0.50 -11.70
CA ILE A 199 9.55 -1.10 -10.89
C ILE A 199 10.70 -0.12 -10.60
N GLU A 200 11.02 0.76 -11.55
CA GLU A 200 12.06 1.78 -11.34
C GLU A 200 11.65 2.80 -10.28
N LYS A 201 10.37 3.14 -10.17
CA LYS A 201 9.86 4.01 -9.10
C LYS A 201 10.00 3.38 -7.72
N LYS A 202 9.72 2.07 -7.60
CA LYS A 202 9.99 1.31 -6.37
C LYS A 202 11.48 1.33 -6.02
N MET A 203 12.35 1.17 -6.99
CA MET A 203 13.80 1.28 -6.76
C MET A 203 14.23 2.70 -6.39
N ASP A 204 13.59 3.74 -6.93
CA ASP A 204 13.84 5.13 -6.54
C ASP A 204 13.41 5.41 -5.09
N MET A 205 12.36 4.74 -4.58
CA MET A 205 11.98 4.80 -3.17
C MET A 205 13.05 4.18 -2.28
N TYR A 206 13.46 2.94 -2.54
CA TYR A 206 14.53 2.28 -1.78
C TYR A 206 15.83 3.08 -1.78
N HIS A 207 16.13 3.77 -2.88
CA HIS A 207 17.31 4.63 -2.97
C HIS A 207 17.29 5.80 -1.97
N GLN A 208 16.11 6.19 -1.47
CA GLN A 208 15.98 7.22 -0.44
C GLN A 208 16.30 6.73 0.98
N HIS A 209 16.59 5.44 1.16
CA HIS A 209 16.99 4.84 2.43
C HIS A 209 18.48 4.47 2.47
N PRO A 210 19.43 5.43 2.30
CA PRO A 210 20.86 5.10 2.22
C PRO A 210 21.39 4.42 3.47
N SER A 211 20.93 4.81 4.66
CA SER A 211 21.37 4.18 5.92
C SER A 211 20.99 2.70 5.98
N GLN A 212 19.92 2.30 5.30
CA GLN A 212 19.46 0.92 5.22
C GLN A 212 20.08 0.18 4.04
N MET A 213 19.87 0.72 2.82
CA MET A 213 20.16 0.02 1.56
C MET A 213 21.65 -0.06 1.24
N TYR A 214 22.46 0.92 1.70
CA TYR A 214 23.88 1.03 1.37
C TYR A 214 24.80 0.90 2.57
N GLU A 215 24.24 0.86 3.78
CA GLU A 215 25.02 0.78 5.02
C GLU A 215 24.63 -0.46 5.84
N TRP A 216 23.45 -0.49 6.47
CA TRP A 216 23.05 -1.56 7.37
C TRP A 216 22.88 -2.93 6.69
N LEU A 217 22.10 -3.03 5.64
CA LEU A 217 21.83 -4.32 4.99
C LEU A 217 23.09 -4.94 4.38
N PRO A 218 23.95 -4.18 3.65
CA PRO A 218 25.23 -4.70 3.17
C PRO A 218 26.19 -5.08 4.31
N PHE A 219 26.21 -4.32 5.42
CA PHE A 219 26.99 -4.68 6.60
C PHE A 219 26.51 -6.00 7.19
N ASN A 220 25.22 -6.16 7.40
CA ASN A 220 24.63 -7.38 7.96
C ASN A 220 24.83 -8.62 7.06
N GLN A 221 24.95 -8.41 5.74
CA GLN A 221 25.24 -9.45 4.76
C GLN A 221 26.75 -9.69 4.54
N GLY A 222 27.63 -8.89 5.14
CA GLY A 222 29.08 -8.99 4.97
C GLY A 222 29.58 -8.55 3.59
N ILE A 223 28.86 -7.67 2.90
CA ILE A 223 29.15 -7.18 1.53
C ILE A 223 29.28 -5.65 1.46
N LEU A 224 29.54 -4.98 2.59
CA LEU A 224 29.60 -3.52 2.64
C LEU A 224 30.67 -2.93 1.70
N ASP A 225 31.76 -3.66 1.49
CA ASP A 225 32.84 -3.33 0.55
C ASP A 225 32.45 -3.39 -0.94
N GLN A 226 31.34 -4.04 -1.25
CA GLN A 226 30.80 -4.13 -2.63
C GLN A 226 29.88 -2.94 -2.98
N VAL A 227 29.51 -2.13 -1.98
CA VAL A 227 28.64 -0.96 -2.21
C VAL A 227 29.40 0.12 -2.97
N PRO A 228 28.92 0.57 -4.14
CA PRO A 228 29.58 1.61 -4.92
C PRO A 228 29.70 2.95 -4.16
N ALA A 229 30.72 3.73 -4.49
CA ALA A 229 30.96 5.00 -3.85
C ALA A 229 30.05 6.13 -4.39
N SER A 230 29.78 6.17 -5.71
CA SER A 230 28.97 7.24 -6.30
C SER A 230 27.47 6.94 -6.15
N ASP A 231 26.68 7.99 -6.03
CA ASP A 231 25.21 7.91 -5.89
C ASP A 231 24.55 7.21 -7.09
N ALA A 232 24.96 7.55 -8.31
CA ALA A 232 24.45 6.94 -9.53
C ALA A 232 24.78 5.43 -9.62
N ASP A 233 25.99 5.03 -9.24
CA ASP A 233 26.37 3.61 -9.22
C ASP A 233 25.64 2.86 -8.09
N ARG A 234 25.42 3.48 -6.94
CA ARG A 234 24.58 2.96 -5.86
C ARG A 234 23.17 2.66 -6.35
N ARG A 235 22.53 3.61 -7.04
CA ARG A 235 21.17 3.40 -7.57
C ARG A 235 21.12 2.27 -8.59
N LYS A 236 22.13 2.13 -9.44
CA LYS A 236 22.25 1.02 -10.39
C LYS A 236 22.43 -0.31 -9.67
N TRP A 237 23.38 -0.39 -8.75
CA TRP A 237 23.65 -1.57 -7.91
C TRP A 237 22.41 -2.03 -7.14
N LEU A 238 21.66 -1.08 -6.58
CA LEU A 238 20.39 -1.35 -5.90
C LEU A 238 19.38 -2.02 -6.84
N GLY A 239 19.24 -1.51 -8.07
CA GLY A 239 18.37 -2.11 -9.08
C GLY A 239 18.76 -3.54 -9.45
N GLU A 240 20.05 -3.86 -9.47
CA GLU A 240 20.57 -5.19 -9.75
C GLU A 240 20.36 -6.18 -8.58
N THR A 241 20.42 -5.69 -7.35
CA THR A 241 20.35 -6.51 -6.14
C THR A 241 18.95 -6.64 -5.54
N ARG A 242 18.07 -5.65 -5.71
CA ARG A 242 16.78 -5.58 -5.02
C ARG A 242 15.56 -5.91 -5.89
N LYS A 243 15.62 -5.74 -7.20
CA LYS A 243 14.49 -6.08 -8.08
C LYS A 243 14.04 -7.54 -7.96
N GLY A 244 14.96 -8.44 -7.59
CA GLY A 244 14.66 -9.85 -7.36
C GLY A 244 13.60 -10.09 -6.27
N GLY A 245 13.44 -9.19 -5.29
CA GLY A 245 12.36 -9.23 -4.30
C GLY A 245 10.96 -9.06 -4.89
N SER A 246 10.87 -8.53 -6.11
CA SER A 246 9.60 -8.38 -6.85
C SER A 246 9.47 -9.39 -8.01
N ASP A 247 10.26 -10.46 -8.06
CA ASP A 247 10.20 -11.46 -9.12
C ASP A 247 8.79 -12.07 -9.23
N ALA A 248 8.25 -12.07 -10.45
CA ALA A 248 6.91 -12.57 -10.74
C ALA A 248 6.82 -14.11 -10.80
N THR A 249 7.95 -14.82 -10.81
CA THR A 249 8.00 -16.28 -10.97
C THR A 249 7.18 -17.05 -9.94
N PRO A 250 7.25 -16.74 -8.62
CA PRO A 250 6.46 -17.45 -7.62
C PRO A 250 4.94 -17.28 -7.78
N PHE A 251 4.52 -16.22 -8.44
CA PHE A 251 3.10 -15.83 -8.58
C PHE A 251 2.58 -15.98 -10.01
N ARG A 252 3.30 -16.73 -10.86
CA ARG A 252 3.00 -16.87 -12.29
C ARG A 252 1.58 -17.31 -12.58
N ASP A 253 1.08 -18.32 -11.88
CA ASP A 253 -0.27 -18.84 -12.09
C ASP A 253 -1.34 -17.80 -11.74
N LYS A 254 -1.13 -17.03 -10.67
CA LYS A 254 -2.02 -15.95 -10.28
C LYS A 254 -2.01 -14.81 -11.30
N LEU A 255 -0.86 -14.45 -11.83
CA LEU A 255 -0.74 -13.45 -12.90
C LEU A 255 -1.44 -13.89 -14.18
N ILE A 256 -1.33 -15.16 -14.55
CA ILE A 256 -2.04 -15.73 -15.72
C ILE A 256 -3.56 -15.72 -15.47
N GLU A 257 -4.02 -16.07 -14.26
CA GLU A 257 -5.44 -16.00 -13.87
C GLU A 257 -6.00 -14.57 -14.04
N ILE A 258 -5.25 -13.56 -13.60
CA ILE A 258 -5.70 -12.17 -13.58
C ILE A 258 -5.57 -11.50 -14.95
N TYR A 259 -4.42 -11.62 -15.63
CA TYR A 259 -4.08 -10.87 -16.84
C TYR A 259 -4.22 -11.67 -18.14
N GLY A 260 -4.59 -12.96 -18.04
CA GLY A 260 -4.64 -13.88 -19.17
C GLY A 260 -3.28 -14.49 -19.55
N PRO A 261 -3.28 -15.59 -20.35
CA PRO A 261 -2.10 -16.41 -20.58
C PRO A 261 -0.97 -15.66 -21.30
N GLU A 262 -1.30 -14.79 -22.26
CA GLU A 262 -0.28 -14.10 -23.04
C GLU A 262 0.45 -13.02 -22.24
N ARG A 263 -0.29 -12.18 -21.52
CA ARG A 263 0.26 -11.09 -20.73
C ARG A 263 0.85 -11.61 -19.41
N GLY A 264 0.07 -12.41 -18.66
CA GLY A 264 0.49 -12.93 -17.36
C GLY A 264 1.78 -13.72 -17.41
N ALA A 265 2.02 -14.46 -18.53
CA ALA A 265 3.27 -15.20 -18.73
C ALA A 265 4.52 -14.31 -18.94
N LYS A 266 4.35 -13.05 -19.37
CA LYS A 266 5.45 -12.12 -19.70
C LYS A 266 5.81 -11.15 -18.59
N ILE A 267 4.96 -10.97 -17.58
CA ILE A 267 5.21 -10.08 -16.43
C ILE A 267 6.48 -10.54 -15.71
N LYS A 268 7.40 -9.61 -15.47
CA LYS A 268 8.69 -9.85 -14.82
C LYS A 268 8.68 -9.53 -13.34
N TYR A 269 7.96 -8.46 -12.96
CA TYR A 269 7.91 -7.95 -11.60
C TYR A 269 6.46 -7.80 -11.15
N CYS A 270 6.18 -8.26 -9.94
CA CYS A 270 4.86 -8.10 -9.33
C CYS A 270 4.96 -7.85 -7.83
N GLU A 271 3.86 -7.38 -7.28
CA GLU A 271 3.58 -7.34 -5.84
C GLU A 271 2.33 -8.18 -5.58
N ALA A 272 2.39 -9.07 -4.60
CA ALA A 272 1.32 -10.02 -4.33
C ALA A 272 0.73 -9.79 -2.95
N PHE A 273 -0.58 -10.07 -2.82
CA PHE A 273 -1.33 -9.88 -1.59
C PHE A 273 -2.19 -11.09 -1.30
N GLU A 274 -2.32 -11.40 -0.02
CA GLU A 274 -3.19 -12.46 0.52
C GLU A 274 -4.29 -11.82 1.37
N ASP A 275 -5.56 -12.25 1.17
CA ASP A 275 -6.68 -11.82 2.02
C ASP A 275 -6.48 -12.38 3.43
N SER A 276 -6.33 -11.51 4.43
CA SER A 276 -6.11 -11.92 5.82
C SER A 276 -7.29 -12.66 6.44
N GLY A 277 -8.42 -12.71 5.76
CA GLY A 277 -9.66 -13.28 6.27
C GLY A 277 -10.46 -12.34 7.18
N TYR A 278 -9.97 -11.13 7.45
CA TYR A 278 -10.61 -10.12 8.29
C TYR A 278 -11.16 -8.96 7.46
N GLY A 279 -12.21 -8.31 7.96
CA GLY A 279 -12.81 -7.16 7.31
C GLY A 279 -13.57 -7.50 6.01
N ALA A 280 -13.49 -6.59 5.04
CA ALA A 280 -14.10 -6.79 3.72
C ALA A 280 -13.36 -7.88 2.93
N LYS A 281 -14.10 -8.73 2.23
CA LYS A 281 -13.52 -9.84 1.46
C LYS A 281 -13.07 -9.38 0.08
N LEU A 282 -11.91 -9.87 -0.37
CA LEU A 282 -11.48 -9.76 -1.75
C LEU A 282 -12.21 -10.82 -2.60
N THR A 283 -12.90 -10.36 -3.66
CA THR A 283 -13.62 -11.24 -4.59
C THR A 283 -13.33 -10.85 -6.04
N LYS A 284 -13.63 -11.74 -6.99
CA LYS A 284 -13.46 -11.44 -8.42
C LYS A 284 -14.28 -10.22 -8.88
N GLU A 285 -15.44 -10.01 -8.27
CA GLU A 285 -16.37 -8.92 -8.60
C GLU A 285 -15.85 -7.56 -8.13
N ASN A 286 -15.15 -7.50 -6.98
CA ASN A 286 -14.65 -6.25 -6.41
C ASN A 286 -13.16 -6.00 -6.68
N LEU A 287 -12.47 -6.94 -7.31
CA LEU A 287 -11.03 -6.83 -7.61
C LEU A 287 -10.68 -5.52 -8.35
N ASN A 288 -11.42 -5.20 -9.42
CA ASN A 288 -11.21 -3.99 -10.21
C ASN A 288 -11.63 -2.70 -9.47
N TYR A 289 -12.43 -2.81 -8.41
CA TYR A 289 -12.75 -1.65 -7.56
C TYR A 289 -11.56 -1.28 -6.66
N TYR A 290 -10.90 -2.26 -6.06
CA TYR A 290 -9.74 -2.04 -5.19
C TYR A 290 -8.43 -1.87 -5.98
N PHE A 291 -8.31 -2.54 -7.13
CA PHE A 291 -7.13 -2.49 -8.01
C PHE A 291 -7.53 -2.08 -9.45
N PRO A 292 -7.97 -0.83 -9.67
CA PRO A 292 -8.55 -0.40 -10.95
C PRO A 292 -7.55 -0.33 -12.11
N PHE A 293 -6.27 -0.45 -11.83
CA PHE A 293 -5.19 -0.54 -12.81
C PHE A 293 -4.98 -1.96 -13.36
N ILE A 294 -5.68 -2.98 -12.86
CA ILE A 294 -5.71 -4.31 -13.47
C ILE A 294 -6.49 -4.19 -14.78
N LYS A 295 -5.77 -4.23 -15.90
CA LYS A 295 -6.34 -4.26 -17.25
C LYS A 295 -6.08 -5.63 -17.85
N LYS A 296 -7.13 -6.27 -18.32
CA LYS A 296 -7.02 -7.54 -19.08
C LYS A 296 -6.45 -7.30 -20.47
#